data_591115279c86fc3af666258b024efd2e
#
_entry.id   591115279c86fc3af666258b024efd2e
#
_cell.length_a   1.000
_cell.length_b   1.000
_cell.length_c   1.000
_cell.angle_alpha   90.00
_cell.angle_beta   90.00
_cell.angle_gamma   90.00
#
_symmetry.space_group_name_H-M   'P 1'
#
loop_
_entity.id
_entity.type
_entity.pdbx_description
1 polymer ?
#
loop_
_entity_poly.entity_id
_entity_poly.type
_entity_poly.pdbx_seq_one_letter_code
_entity_poly.pdbx_strand_id
1 'polypeptide(L)'
;MTKKNVGAILVVEDTLPIGIITDKDLRNKIVTGEYPITTSAAEIMTAPVITYPKKLTITQAQMAMMKSNISHLCLTKDGTTNTKAVGILSKHDVMVSLGNNPAVLIKAVKRAKKFKNIKPIRAGIMHLLQGYLDQNIPMTLTSKIITELNDACITRVIELSLSKMRIAPPVKFAWLALGSQGRSEQLLHTD
;
A
#
# COMPACT_ATOMS: atom_id res chain seq x y z
N MET A 1 -5.30 -13.38 10.70
CA MET A 1 -5.02 -12.61 9.51
C MET A 1 -6.26 -11.83 9.09
N THR A 2 -7.38 -12.43 8.76
CA THR A 2 -8.61 -11.76 8.29
C THR A 2 -9.11 -10.65 9.22
N LYS A 3 -9.27 -10.90 10.53
CA LYS A 3 -9.73 -9.88 11.50
C LYS A 3 -8.85 -8.63 11.58
N LYS A 4 -7.55 -8.77 11.34
CA LYS A 4 -6.57 -7.65 11.37
C LYS A 4 -6.22 -7.13 9.97
N ASN A 5 -6.77 -7.73 8.92
CA ASN A 5 -6.49 -7.39 7.52
C ASN A 5 -4.99 -7.38 7.21
N VAL A 6 -4.28 -8.42 7.65
CA VAL A 6 -2.84 -8.62 7.41
C VAL A 6 -2.60 -9.87 6.59
N GLY A 7 -1.67 -9.81 5.63
CA GLY A 7 -1.30 -10.89 4.72
C GLY A 7 -0.19 -11.81 5.25
N ALA A 8 0.38 -11.49 6.41
CA ALA A 8 1.41 -12.31 7.06
C ALA A 8 1.38 -12.16 8.57
N ILE A 9 1.85 -13.19 9.28
CA ILE A 9 2.09 -13.20 10.73
C ILE A 9 3.45 -13.81 11.02
N LEU A 10 4.14 -13.28 12.04
CA LEU A 10 5.36 -13.91 12.55
C LEU A 10 4.99 -15.02 13.55
N VAL A 11 5.73 -16.11 13.48
CA VAL A 11 5.78 -17.12 14.52
C VAL A 11 6.98 -16.80 15.39
N VAL A 12 6.76 -16.65 16.68
CA VAL A 12 7.80 -16.27 17.64
C VAL A 12 7.83 -17.24 18.80
N GLU A 13 9.03 -17.47 19.33
CA GLU A 13 9.28 -18.20 20.58
C GLU A 13 10.03 -17.25 21.50
N ASP A 14 9.54 -17.02 22.70
CA ASP A 14 10.10 -16.04 23.65
C ASP A 14 10.43 -14.67 23.03
N THR A 15 9.56 -14.19 22.14
CA THR A 15 9.69 -12.94 21.36
C THR A 15 10.69 -12.98 20.20
N LEU A 16 11.46 -14.07 20.05
CA LEU A 16 12.40 -14.26 18.95
C LEU A 16 11.67 -14.79 17.71
N PRO A 17 11.96 -14.27 16.52
CA PRO A 17 11.29 -14.71 15.30
C PRO A 17 11.86 -16.05 14.83
N ILE A 18 11.01 -17.09 14.78
CA ILE A 18 11.40 -18.43 14.31
C ILE A 18 10.89 -18.71 12.89
N GLY A 19 9.76 -18.09 12.49
CA GLY A 19 9.17 -18.29 11.18
C GLY A 19 8.15 -17.23 10.80
N ILE A 20 7.63 -17.34 9.59
CA ILE A 20 6.57 -16.48 9.07
C ILE A 20 5.53 -17.35 8.36
N ILE A 21 4.25 -17.00 8.54
CA ILE A 21 3.13 -17.60 7.80
C ILE A 21 2.47 -16.49 6.97
N THR A 22 2.34 -16.71 5.68
CA THR A 22 1.71 -15.80 4.73
C THR A 22 0.38 -16.39 4.20
N ASP A 23 -0.44 -15.57 3.55
CA ASP A 23 -1.63 -16.04 2.82
C ASP A 23 -1.26 -17.10 1.76
N LYS A 24 -0.05 -17.04 1.20
CA LYS A 24 0.46 -18.03 0.25
C LYS A 24 0.69 -19.37 0.94
N ASP A 25 1.27 -19.38 2.14
CA ASP A 25 1.52 -20.62 2.90
C ASP A 25 0.18 -21.28 3.29
N LEU A 26 -0.78 -20.50 3.78
CA LEU A 26 -2.11 -21.02 4.11
C LEU A 26 -2.80 -21.61 2.89
N ARG A 27 -2.74 -20.92 1.76
CA ARG A 27 -3.36 -21.39 0.51
C ARG A 27 -2.70 -22.66 0.01
N ASN A 28 -1.37 -22.72 -0.01
CA ASN A 28 -0.64 -23.85 -0.59
C ASN A 28 -0.62 -25.08 0.33
N LYS A 29 -0.68 -24.90 1.64
CA LYS A 29 -0.55 -25.99 2.61
C LYS A 29 -1.89 -26.44 3.20
N ILE A 30 -2.74 -25.49 3.56
CA ILE A 30 -4.01 -25.80 4.24
C ILE A 30 -5.18 -25.93 3.25
N VAL A 31 -5.34 -24.94 2.34
CA VAL A 31 -6.49 -24.93 1.41
C VAL A 31 -6.41 -26.06 0.39
N THR A 32 -5.19 -26.48 0.00
CA THR A 32 -4.98 -27.64 -0.88
C THR A 32 -5.22 -28.99 -0.19
N GLY A 33 -5.35 -29.01 1.13
CA GLY A 33 -5.50 -30.22 1.92
C GLY A 33 -4.19 -30.99 2.18
N GLU A 34 -3.03 -30.40 1.86
CA GLU A 34 -1.72 -31.00 2.16
C GLU A 34 -1.52 -31.17 3.67
N TYR A 35 -1.99 -30.20 4.45
CA TYR A 35 -1.98 -30.22 5.89
C TYR A 35 -3.40 -30.01 6.45
N PRO A 36 -3.80 -30.76 7.49
CA PRO A 36 -5.09 -30.54 8.14
C PRO A 36 -5.15 -29.18 8.84
N ILE A 37 -6.34 -28.60 8.97
CA ILE A 37 -6.53 -27.28 9.59
C ILE A 37 -6.07 -27.22 11.06
N THR A 38 -5.92 -28.37 11.70
CA THR A 38 -5.41 -28.51 13.08
C THR A 38 -3.89 -28.52 13.18
N THR A 39 -3.16 -28.48 12.04
CA THR A 39 -1.71 -28.49 12.00
C THR A 39 -1.14 -27.28 12.75
N SER A 40 -0.05 -27.48 13.47
CA SER A 40 0.60 -26.43 14.25
C SER A 40 1.20 -25.34 13.36
N ALA A 41 1.30 -24.12 13.88
CA ALA A 41 1.91 -22.99 13.16
C ALA A 41 3.39 -23.29 12.80
N ALA A 42 4.11 -24.02 13.64
CA ALA A 42 5.50 -24.38 13.41
C ALA A 42 5.70 -25.29 12.19
N GLU A 43 4.72 -26.15 11.88
CA GLU A 43 4.81 -27.07 10.73
C GLU A 43 4.47 -26.38 9.39
N ILE A 44 3.60 -25.36 9.42
CA ILE A 44 3.16 -24.66 8.21
C ILE A 44 3.97 -23.39 7.92
N MET A 45 4.71 -22.84 8.90
CA MET A 45 5.51 -21.65 8.70
C MET A 45 6.62 -21.84 7.67
N THR A 46 7.06 -20.76 7.06
CA THR A 46 8.32 -20.69 6.33
C THR A 46 9.42 -20.30 7.30
N ALA A 47 10.44 -21.17 7.44
CA ALA A 47 11.59 -21.01 8.31
C ALA A 47 12.90 -21.38 7.56
N PRO A 48 14.05 -20.76 7.90
CA PRO A 48 14.19 -19.64 8.82
C PRO A 48 13.58 -18.34 8.25
N VAL A 49 13.06 -17.47 9.14
CA VAL A 49 12.57 -16.17 8.71
C VAL A 49 13.75 -15.23 8.36
N ILE A 50 13.61 -14.48 7.28
CA ILE A 50 14.62 -13.50 6.87
C ILE A 50 14.41 -12.22 7.69
N THR A 51 15.46 -11.82 8.43
CA THR A 51 15.44 -10.69 9.35
C THR A 51 16.35 -9.56 8.89
N TYR A 52 15.96 -8.33 9.23
CA TYR A 52 16.73 -7.11 9.01
C TYR A 52 16.58 -6.14 10.19
N PRO A 53 17.54 -5.23 10.40
CA PRO A 53 17.46 -4.28 11.49
C PRO A 53 16.33 -3.26 11.25
N LYS A 54 15.68 -2.81 12.33
CA LYS A 54 14.58 -1.81 12.24
C LYS A 54 14.96 -0.48 11.57
N LYS A 55 16.25 -0.18 11.45
CA LYS A 55 16.79 1.02 10.78
C LYS A 55 17.05 0.81 9.28
N LEU A 56 16.59 -0.30 8.71
CA LEU A 56 16.68 -0.59 7.29
C LEU A 56 16.08 0.55 6.45
N THR A 57 16.80 1.00 5.42
CA THR A 57 16.25 1.96 4.45
C THR A 57 15.27 1.28 3.50
N ILE A 58 14.37 2.06 2.90
CA ILE A 58 13.38 1.55 1.95
C ILE A 58 14.06 0.87 0.74
N THR A 59 15.12 1.46 0.22
CA THR A 59 15.91 0.89 -0.89
C THR A 59 16.54 -0.45 -0.48
N GLN A 60 17.11 -0.54 0.71
CA GLN A 60 17.67 -1.80 1.22
C GLN A 60 16.58 -2.86 1.41
N ALA A 61 15.39 -2.47 1.91
CA ALA A 61 14.25 -3.37 2.04
C ALA A 61 13.81 -3.91 0.68
N GLN A 62 13.69 -3.05 -0.32
CA GLN A 62 13.35 -3.44 -1.68
C GLN A 62 14.36 -4.43 -2.27
N MET A 63 15.65 -4.12 -2.14
CA MET A 63 16.75 -5.00 -2.61
C MET A 63 16.72 -6.36 -1.90
N ALA A 64 16.50 -6.38 -0.59
CA ALA A 64 16.39 -7.60 0.18
C ALA A 64 15.23 -8.49 -0.28
N MET A 65 14.04 -7.89 -0.47
CA MET A 65 12.87 -8.60 -0.96
C MET A 65 13.06 -9.16 -2.37
N MET A 66 13.75 -8.41 -3.25
CA MET A 66 14.07 -8.86 -4.61
C MET A 66 15.07 -10.03 -4.59
N LYS A 67 16.18 -9.89 -3.88
CA LYS A 67 17.23 -10.93 -3.80
C LYS A 67 16.69 -12.25 -3.25
N SER A 68 15.85 -12.20 -2.22
CA SER A 68 15.29 -13.38 -1.57
C SER A 68 13.95 -13.83 -2.15
N ASN A 69 13.42 -13.12 -3.16
CA ASN A 69 12.11 -13.38 -3.78
C ASN A 69 10.98 -13.51 -2.75
N ILE A 70 10.95 -12.60 -1.78
CA ILE A 70 9.96 -12.57 -0.69
C ILE A 70 9.16 -11.27 -0.70
N SER A 71 7.97 -11.31 -0.11
CA SER A 71 7.06 -10.17 -0.01
C SER A 71 6.98 -9.58 1.39
N HIS A 72 7.66 -10.18 2.35
CA HIS A 72 7.65 -9.74 3.75
C HIS A 72 9.04 -9.90 4.36
N LEU A 73 9.47 -8.92 5.14
CA LEU A 73 10.70 -8.95 5.94
C LEU A 73 10.33 -8.88 7.42
N CYS A 74 10.97 -9.70 8.23
CA CYS A 74 10.91 -9.55 9.68
C CYS A 74 11.90 -8.47 10.11
N LEU A 75 11.44 -7.50 10.88
CA LEU A 75 12.31 -6.48 11.48
C LEU A 75 12.62 -6.86 12.91
N THR A 76 13.90 -6.84 13.26
CA THR A 76 14.40 -7.10 14.61
C THR A 76 15.24 -5.91 15.09
N LYS A 77 15.66 -5.95 16.34
CA LYS A 77 16.43 -4.83 16.91
C LYS A 77 17.75 -4.61 16.17
N ASP A 78 18.47 -5.67 15.85
CA ASP A 78 19.82 -5.67 15.27
C ASP A 78 19.90 -6.33 13.87
N GLY A 79 18.83 -6.94 13.40
CA GLY A 79 18.77 -7.63 12.11
C GLY A 79 18.99 -9.13 12.18
N THR A 80 19.21 -9.68 13.38
CA THR A 80 19.39 -11.12 13.58
C THR A 80 18.12 -11.79 14.14
N THR A 81 18.02 -13.11 14.04
CA THR A 81 16.95 -13.88 14.68
C THR A 81 17.10 -13.99 16.20
N ASN A 82 18.26 -13.60 16.74
CA ASN A 82 18.58 -13.70 18.17
C ASN A 82 18.08 -12.51 18.99
N THR A 83 17.40 -11.55 18.36
CA THR A 83 16.81 -10.41 19.03
C THR A 83 15.32 -10.29 18.73
N LYS A 84 14.61 -9.62 19.64
CA LYS A 84 13.17 -9.46 19.60
C LYS A 84 12.67 -8.97 18.25
N ALA A 85 11.66 -9.63 17.72
CA ALA A 85 10.90 -9.14 16.57
C ALA A 85 10.18 -7.84 16.93
N VAL A 86 10.35 -6.79 16.09
CA VAL A 86 9.74 -5.46 16.31
C VAL A 86 8.66 -5.15 15.29
N GLY A 87 8.59 -5.91 14.19
CA GLY A 87 7.54 -5.75 13.18
C GLY A 87 7.77 -6.57 11.91
N ILE A 88 6.81 -6.43 11.01
CA ILE A 88 6.88 -6.97 9.64
C ILE A 88 6.80 -5.78 8.69
N LEU A 89 7.66 -5.77 7.67
CA LEU A 89 7.61 -4.86 6.55
C LEU A 89 7.15 -5.64 5.32
N SER A 90 6.05 -5.25 4.71
CA SER A 90 5.56 -5.88 3.49
C SER A 90 6.08 -5.17 2.22
N LYS A 91 6.06 -5.86 1.09
CA LYS A 91 6.32 -5.26 -0.23
C LYS A 91 5.38 -4.08 -0.51
N HIS A 92 4.14 -4.15 -0.01
CA HIS A 92 3.18 -3.06 -0.12
C HIS A 92 3.64 -1.82 0.66
N ASP A 93 4.15 -1.98 1.90
CA ASP A 93 4.64 -0.86 2.71
C ASP A 93 5.84 -0.18 2.05
N VAL A 94 6.76 -0.98 1.48
CA VAL A 94 7.89 -0.46 0.69
C VAL A 94 7.40 0.35 -0.51
N MET A 95 6.43 -0.16 -1.27
CA MET A 95 5.86 0.55 -2.42
C MET A 95 5.14 1.83 -2.02
N VAL A 96 4.41 1.82 -0.91
CA VAL A 96 3.75 3.02 -0.35
C VAL A 96 4.79 4.06 0.06
N SER A 97 5.86 3.62 0.71
CA SER A 97 6.92 4.51 1.22
C SER A 97 7.78 5.13 0.11
N LEU A 98 7.89 4.46 -1.04
CA LEU A 98 8.58 5.01 -2.21
C LEU A 98 7.82 6.18 -2.86
N GLY A 99 6.55 6.41 -2.47
CA GLY A 99 5.75 7.55 -2.91
C GLY A 99 5.42 7.60 -4.41
N ASN A 100 5.98 6.71 -5.22
CA ASN A 100 6.00 6.80 -6.67
C ASN A 100 5.02 5.83 -7.38
N ASN A 101 4.02 5.30 -6.66
CA ASN A 101 3.04 4.39 -7.28
C ASN A 101 1.65 5.03 -7.33
N PRO A 102 1.19 5.47 -8.52
CA PRO A 102 -0.13 6.08 -8.69
C PRO A 102 -1.26 5.13 -8.26
N ALA A 103 -1.13 3.81 -8.47
CA ALA A 103 -2.15 2.84 -8.07
C ALA A 103 -2.37 2.79 -6.55
N VAL A 104 -1.32 3.01 -5.76
CA VAL A 104 -1.41 3.09 -4.29
C VAL A 104 -2.21 4.33 -3.88
N LEU A 105 -1.92 5.48 -4.51
CA LEU A 105 -2.63 6.73 -4.25
C LEU A 105 -4.11 6.62 -4.64
N ILE A 106 -4.44 6.07 -5.81
CA ILE A 106 -5.82 5.81 -6.25
C ILE A 106 -6.55 4.93 -5.21
N LYS A 107 -5.91 3.84 -4.75
CA LYS A 107 -6.49 2.95 -3.75
C LYS A 107 -6.72 3.65 -2.41
N ALA A 108 -5.79 4.52 -2.00
CA ALA A 108 -5.93 5.33 -0.79
C ALA A 108 -7.09 6.32 -0.91
N VAL A 109 -7.24 7.00 -2.06
CA VAL A 109 -8.37 7.89 -2.35
C VAL A 109 -9.69 7.13 -2.24
N LYS A 110 -9.85 6.01 -2.92
CA LYS A 110 -11.07 5.19 -2.89
C LYS A 110 -11.45 4.73 -1.48
N ARG A 111 -10.46 4.51 -0.60
CA ARG A 111 -10.66 4.10 0.80
C ARG A 111 -10.87 5.24 1.78
N ALA A 112 -10.66 6.49 1.38
CA ALA A 112 -10.83 7.65 2.23
C ALA A 112 -12.29 7.77 2.70
N LYS A 113 -12.53 7.72 4.02
CA LYS A 113 -13.87 7.79 4.63
C LYS A 113 -14.27 9.21 5.05
N LYS A 114 -13.33 10.15 5.06
CA LYS A 114 -13.53 11.54 5.49
C LYS A 114 -12.70 12.47 4.60
N PHE A 115 -13.16 13.71 4.40
CA PHE A 115 -12.41 14.72 3.62
C PHE A 115 -10.99 14.94 4.12
N LYS A 116 -10.78 14.96 5.43
CA LYS A 116 -9.45 15.11 6.03
C LYS A 116 -8.45 14.02 5.63
N ASN A 117 -8.93 12.85 5.17
CA ASN A 117 -8.07 11.77 4.70
C ASN A 117 -7.56 12.00 3.27
N ILE A 118 -8.19 12.90 2.49
CA ILE A 118 -7.81 13.20 1.11
C ILE A 118 -6.62 14.16 1.06
N LYS A 119 -6.54 15.12 1.99
CA LYS A 119 -5.47 16.12 2.04
C LYS A 119 -4.06 15.52 2.01
N PRO A 120 -3.69 14.53 2.86
CA PRO A 120 -2.36 13.91 2.80
C PRO A 120 -2.13 13.12 1.51
N ILE A 121 -3.18 12.55 0.89
CA ILE A 121 -3.06 11.85 -0.39
C ILE A 121 -2.69 12.84 -1.50
N ARG A 122 -3.26 14.05 -1.49
CA ARG A 122 -2.90 15.12 -2.44
C ARG A 122 -1.45 15.55 -2.30
N ALA A 123 -0.92 15.64 -1.09
CA ALA A 123 0.51 15.87 -0.88
C ALA A 123 1.36 14.76 -1.52
N GLY A 124 0.91 13.51 -1.42
CA GLY A 124 1.53 12.37 -2.11
C GLY A 124 1.50 12.48 -3.64
N ILE A 125 0.43 13.03 -4.23
CA ILE A 125 0.35 13.28 -5.67
C ILE A 125 1.39 14.32 -6.11
N MET A 126 1.56 15.38 -5.34
CA MET A 126 2.58 16.40 -5.62
C MET A 126 4.00 15.83 -5.54
N HIS A 127 4.25 14.97 -4.55
CA HIS A 127 5.54 14.28 -4.43
C HIS A 127 5.79 13.32 -5.60
N LEU A 128 4.76 12.62 -6.05
CA LEU A 128 4.82 11.77 -7.24
C LEU A 128 5.16 12.58 -8.50
N LEU A 129 4.51 13.74 -8.69
CA LEU A 129 4.79 14.65 -9.80
C LEU A 129 6.25 15.09 -9.79
N GLN A 130 6.75 15.55 -8.62
CA GLN A 130 8.16 15.95 -8.49
C GLN A 130 9.10 14.80 -8.87
N GLY A 131 8.84 13.57 -8.35
CA GLY A 131 9.65 12.40 -8.68
C GLY A 131 9.63 12.05 -10.18
N TYR A 132 8.53 12.30 -10.89
CA TYR A 132 8.46 12.08 -12.34
C TYR A 132 9.25 13.14 -13.11
N LEU A 133 9.22 14.40 -12.66
CA LEU A 133 10.02 15.47 -13.23
C LEU A 133 11.53 15.22 -13.04
N ASP A 134 11.93 14.81 -11.85
CA ASP A 134 13.32 14.50 -11.53
C ASP A 134 13.87 13.32 -12.35
N GLN A 135 13.00 12.38 -12.72
CA GLN A 135 13.33 11.22 -13.55
C GLN A 135 13.17 11.46 -15.05
N ASN A 136 12.85 12.69 -15.46
CA ASN A 136 12.59 13.05 -16.86
C ASN A 136 11.52 12.16 -17.53
N ILE A 137 10.49 11.75 -16.79
CA ILE A 137 9.35 11.01 -17.35
C ILE A 137 8.64 11.91 -18.36
N PRO A 138 8.26 11.39 -19.56
CA PRO A 138 7.61 12.19 -20.58
C PRO A 138 6.34 12.90 -20.04
N MET A 139 6.24 14.20 -20.33
CA MET A 139 5.17 15.06 -19.80
C MET A 139 3.77 14.58 -20.20
N THR A 140 3.64 13.97 -21.38
CA THR A 140 2.40 13.37 -21.87
C THR A 140 1.93 12.19 -21.02
N LEU A 141 2.85 11.41 -20.45
CA LEU A 141 2.52 10.33 -19.52
C LEU A 141 2.27 10.89 -18.12
N THR A 142 3.12 11.81 -17.66
CA THR A 142 3.00 12.45 -16.36
C THR A 142 1.64 13.14 -16.20
N SER A 143 1.22 13.96 -17.18
CA SER A 143 -0.06 14.66 -17.14
C SER A 143 -1.25 13.70 -17.07
N LYS A 144 -1.24 12.62 -17.86
CA LYS A 144 -2.29 11.60 -17.80
C LYS A 144 -2.42 10.97 -16.42
N ILE A 145 -1.29 10.56 -15.81
CA ILE A 145 -1.30 9.93 -14.49
C ILE A 145 -1.78 10.91 -13.41
N ILE A 146 -1.31 12.16 -13.44
CA ILE A 146 -1.71 13.18 -12.47
C ILE A 146 -3.20 13.52 -12.62
N THR A 147 -3.70 13.61 -13.85
CA THR A 147 -5.14 13.84 -14.12
C THR A 147 -5.98 12.71 -13.54
N GLU A 148 -5.65 11.45 -13.80
CA GLU A 148 -6.35 10.29 -13.22
C GLU A 148 -6.42 10.33 -11.68
N LEU A 149 -5.32 10.75 -11.04
CA LEU A 149 -5.27 10.90 -9.58
C LEU A 149 -6.14 12.06 -9.09
N ASN A 150 -6.14 13.18 -9.79
CA ASN A 150 -6.98 14.34 -9.47
C ASN A 150 -8.48 14.01 -9.65
N ASP A 151 -8.83 13.34 -10.74
CA ASP A 151 -10.20 12.91 -11.02
C ASP A 151 -10.70 11.91 -9.96
N ALA A 152 -9.84 10.97 -9.54
CA ALA A 152 -10.17 10.08 -8.43
C ALA A 152 -10.43 10.85 -7.12
N CYS A 153 -9.64 11.89 -6.81
CA CYS A 153 -9.86 12.74 -5.64
C CYS A 153 -11.20 13.50 -5.73
N ILE A 154 -11.50 14.09 -6.88
CA ILE A 154 -12.76 14.84 -7.11
C ILE A 154 -13.95 13.90 -6.99
N THR A 155 -13.92 12.77 -7.68
CA THR A 155 -14.96 11.73 -7.59
C THR A 155 -15.20 11.34 -6.13
N ARG A 156 -14.12 11.10 -5.37
CA ARG A 156 -14.25 10.72 -3.95
C ARG A 156 -14.83 11.83 -3.09
N VAL A 157 -14.47 13.08 -3.34
CA VAL A 157 -15.07 14.25 -2.65
C VAL A 157 -16.56 14.33 -2.94
N ILE A 158 -16.99 14.16 -4.19
CA ILE A 158 -18.41 14.15 -4.58
C ILE A 158 -19.15 13.01 -3.86
N GLU A 159 -18.64 11.78 -3.91
CA GLU A 159 -19.23 10.64 -3.21
C GLU A 159 -19.39 10.89 -1.70
N LEU A 160 -18.35 11.43 -1.06
CA LEU A 160 -18.39 11.76 0.38
C LEU A 160 -19.37 12.90 0.68
N SER A 161 -19.49 13.88 -0.23
CA SER A 161 -20.47 14.96 -0.11
C SER A 161 -21.89 14.42 -0.20
N LEU A 162 -22.19 13.63 -1.22
CA LEU A 162 -23.49 13.00 -1.41
C LEU A 162 -23.87 12.11 -0.22
N SER A 163 -22.91 11.33 0.30
CA SER A 163 -23.16 10.46 1.46
C SER A 163 -23.48 11.22 2.77
N LYS A 164 -23.15 12.51 2.83
CA LYS A 164 -23.43 13.38 3.98
C LYS A 164 -24.67 14.27 3.81
N MET A 165 -25.22 14.33 2.61
CA MET A 165 -26.45 15.08 2.37
C MET A 165 -27.62 14.42 3.09
N ARG A 166 -28.45 15.21 3.77
CA ARG A 166 -29.68 14.74 4.41
C ARG A 166 -30.77 14.40 3.39
N ILE A 167 -30.74 15.05 2.25
CA ILE A 167 -31.69 14.88 1.15
C ILE A 167 -30.87 14.56 -0.10
N ALA A 168 -31.23 13.51 -0.80
CA ALA A 168 -30.61 13.15 -2.08
C ALA A 168 -30.83 14.30 -3.11
N PRO A 169 -29.91 14.49 -4.08
CA PRO A 169 -30.12 15.42 -5.17
C PRO A 169 -31.46 15.17 -5.83
N PRO A 170 -32.28 16.23 -6.09
CA PRO A 170 -33.65 16.08 -6.64
C PRO A 170 -33.66 15.56 -8.08
N VAL A 171 -32.51 15.65 -8.76
CA VAL A 171 -32.34 15.21 -10.16
C VAL A 171 -31.03 14.50 -10.34
N LYS A 172 -30.96 13.66 -11.37
CA LYS A 172 -29.66 13.09 -11.80
C LYS A 172 -28.81 14.23 -12.37
N PHE A 173 -27.53 14.24 -12.05
CA PHE A 173 -26.59 15.24 -12.53
C PHE A 173 -25.30 14.58 -13.03
N ALA A 174 -24.55 15.30 -13.85
CA ALA A 174 -23.23 14.93 -14.29
C ALA A 174 -22.23 16.02 -13.87
N TRP A 175 -21.04 15.60 -13.47
CA TRP A 175 -19.91 16.50 -13.20
C TRP A 175 -19.00 16.51 -14.42
N LEU A 176 -18.82 17.69 -15.01
CA LEU A 176 -17.98 17.86 -16.19
C LEU A 176 -16.70 18.59 -15.83
N ALA A 177 -15.56 18.03 -16.23
CA ALA A 177 -14.27 18.69 -16.14
C ALA A 177 -14.02 19.50 -17.41
N LEU A 178 -13.62 20.76 -17.25
CA LEU A 178 -13.33 21.70 -18.36
C LEU A 178 -11.88 22.20 -18.25
N GLY A 179 -11.44 22.96 -19.24
CA GLY A 179 -10.11 23.58 -19.24
C GLY A 179 -8.98 22.55 -19.25
N SER A 180 -7.93 22.79 -18.49
CA SER A 180 -6.74 21.93 -18.40
C SER A 180 -7.08 20.55 -17.84
N GLN A 181 -8.02 20.46 -16.88
CA GLN A 181 -8.47 19.18 -16.35
C GLN A 181 -9.20 18.36 -17.42
N GLY A 182 -10.15 18.97 -18.17
CA GLY A 182 -10.88 18.28 -19.24
C GLY A 182 -10.00 17.84 -20.40
N ARG A 183 -8.87 18.49 -20.62
CA ARG A 183 -7.86 18.09 -21.62
C ARG A 183 -6.77 17.19 -21.10
N SER A 184 -6.85 16.74 -19.83
CA SER A 184 -5.84 15.90 -19.16
C SER A 184 -4.45 16.55 -19.09
N GLU A 185 -4.40 17.87 -18.92
CA GLU A 185 -3.17 18.67 -18.87
C GLU A 185 -2.91 19.29 -17.49
N GLN A 186 -3.83 19.10 -16.54
CA GLN A 186 -3.71 19.71 -15.22
C GLN A 186 -2.65 18.99 -14.37
N LEU A 187 -1.58 19.70 -14.06
CA LEU A 187 -0.48 19.20 -13.20
C LEU A 187 -0.58 19.77 -11.79
N LEU A 188 -0.83 21.08 -11.69
CA LEU A 188 -0.84 21.80 -10.43
C LEU A 188 -2.28 22.15 -10.03
N HIS A 189 -2.43 22.52 -8.76
CA HIS A 189 -3.65 23.11 -8.25
C HIS A 189 -3.88 24.46 -8.91
N THR A 190 -5.05 24.63 -9.46
CA THR A 190 -5.63 25.96 -9.64
C THR A 190 -6.59 26.21 -8.47
N ASP A 191 -6.44 27.35 -7.82
CA ASP A 191 -7.31 27.81 -6.74
C ASP A 191 -8.77 27.97 -7.22
#